data_c8b0836438706663a8b606c42f30edb7
#
_entry.id   c8b0836438706663a8b606c42f30edb7
#
_cell.length_a   1.000
_cell.length_b   1.000
_cell.length_c   1.000
_cell.angle_alpha   90.00
_cell.angle_beta   90.00
_cell.angle_gamma   90.00
#
_symmetry.space_group_name_H-M   'P 1'
#
loop_
_entity.id
_entity.type
_entity.pdbx_description
1 polymer ?
#
loop_
_entity_poly.entity_id
_entity_poly.type
_entity_poly.pdbx_seq_one_letter_code
_entity_poly.pdbx_strand_id
1 'polypeptide(L)' 'MTLVDAALLVISLLLCGYLLYALLKAEEF' A
#
# COMPACT_ATOMS: atom_id res chain seq x y z
N MET A 1 2.73 11.24 17.56
CA MET A 1 1.88 10.81 16.45
C MET A 1 0.43 11.16 16.72
N THR A 2 -0.21 11.73 15.74
CA THR A 2 -1.62 12.05 15.85
C THR A 2 -2.45 11.01 15.10
N LEU A 3 -3.75 11.06 15.29
CA LEU A 3 -4.66 10.15 14.59
C LEU A 3 -4.53 10.32 13.08
N VAL A 4 -4.34 11.55 12.63
CA VAL A 4 -4.19 11.84 11.19
C VAL A 4 -2.92 11.17 10.67
N ASP A 5 -1.83 11.25 11.41
CA ASP A 5 -0.57 10.62 11.03
C ASP A 5 -0.73 9.10 10.90
N ALA A 6 -1.40 8.51 11.87
CA ALA A 6 -1.62 7.06 11.84
C ALA A 6 -2.45 6.66 10.62
N ALA A 7 -3.48 7.44 10.32
CA ALA A 7 -4.32 7.17 9.17
C ALA A 7 -3.52 7.24 7.87
N LEU A 8 -2.67 8.24 7.75
CA LEU A 8 -1.83 8.38 6.55
C LEU A 8 -0.88 7.21 6.40
N LEU A 9 -0.30 6.76 7.50
CA LEU A 9 0.60 5.60 7.47
C LEU A 9 -0.12 4.35 6.98
N VAL A 10 -1.31 4.10 7.49
CA VAL A 10 -2.08 2.92 7.10
C VAL A 10 -2.44 2.99 5.63
N ILE A 11 -2.91 4.14 5.16
CA ILE A 11 -3.27 4.31 3.76
C ILE A 11 -2.05 4.12 2.86
N SER A 12 -0.92 4.71 3.24
CA SER A 12 0.31 4.56 2.45
C SER A 12 0.74 3.11 2.36
N LEU A 13 0.67 2.40 3.47
CA LEU A 13 1.06 1.00 3.51
C LEU A 13 0.14 0.15 2.61
N LEU A 14 -1.15 0.42 2.65
CA LEU A 14 -2.10 -0.31 1.82
C LEU A 14 -1.84 -0.04 0.34
N LEU A 15 -1.58 1.21 -0.02
CA LEU A 15 -1.30 1.56 -1.40
C LEU A 15 -0.03 0.88 -1.90
N CYS A 16 1.02 0.91 -1.09
CA CYS A 16 2.28 0.26 -1.46
C CYS A 16 2.10 -1.23 -1.65
N GLY A 17 1.41 -1.87 -0.72
CA GLY A 17 1.14 -3.30 -0.82
C GLY A 17 0.31 -3.64 -2.05
N TYR A 18 -0.68 -2.80 -2.36
CA TYR A 18 -1.51 -3.01 -3.52
C TYR A 18 -0.69 -2.94 -4.81
N LEU A 19 0.20 -1.95 -4.90
CA LEU A 19 1.04 -1.79 -6.08
C LEU A 19 2.00 -2.98 -6.24
N LEU A 20 2.58 -3.43 -5.16
CA LEU A 20 3.46 -4.60 -5.20
C LEU A 20 2.70 -5.84 -5.67
N TYR A 21 1.50 -6.03 -5.15
CA TYR A 21 0.68 -7.16 -5.55
C TYR A 21 0.33 -7.09 -7.03
N ALA A 22 -0.01 -5.91 -7.50
CA ALA A 22 -0.36 -5.72 -8.90
C ALA A 22 0.83 -6.03 -9.80
N LEU A 23 2.04 -5.62 -9.40
CA LEU A 23 3.24 -5.90 -10.16
C LEU A 23 3.52 -7.40 -10.26
N LEU A 24 3.40 -8.09 -9.13
CA LEU A 24 3.62 -9.53 -9.11
C LEU A 24 2.61 -10.25 -9.99
N LYS A 25 1.37 -9.81 -9.97
CA LYS A 25 0.34 -10.43 -10.78
C LYS A 25 0.53 -10.12 -12.26
N ALA A 26 0.99 -8.91 -12.56
CA ALA A 26 1.23 -8.52 -13.95
C ALA A 26 2.39 -9.31 -14.55
N GLU A 27 3.33 -9.70 -13.71
CA GLU A 27 4.49 -10.44 -14.16
C GLU A 27 4.18 -11.90 -14.43
N GLU A 28 3.02 -12.34 -14.03
CA GLU A 28 2.69 -13.75 -14.06
C GLU A 28 2.06 -14.21 -15.37
N PHE A 29 1.93 -13.34 -16.36
CA PHE A 29 1.36 -13.85 -17.62
C PHE A 29 2.37 -14.08 -18.71
#